data_06e4fcdb77a0ed825b931b5f986772d8
#
_entry.id   06e4fcdb77a0ed825b931b5f986772d8
#
_cell.length_a   1.000
_cell.length_b   1.000
_cell.length_c   1.000
_cell.angle_alpha   90.00
_cell.angle_beta   90.00
_cell.angle_gamma   90.00
#
_symmetry.space_group_name_H-M   'P 1'
#
loop_
_entity.id
_entity.type
_entity.pdbx_description
1 polymer ?
#
loop_
_entity_poly.entity_id
_entity_poly.type
_entity_poly.pdbx_seq_one_letter_code
_entity_poly.pdbx_strand_id
1 'polypeptide(L)'
;MERQGRDMDRFHEMNKVKVENKISPYRYVISTELYSRFGQLVKASSLSRTIHSGGVTLLCPTDDAFENWTPWLQLIKEGKQYEIDDFVGNHVIPMTLTYDDLKSKDTHATLAGTTLEISTRGGVTANEARVRSGHVITENGHVIGLDDLAYVPQALR
;
A
#
# COMPACT_ATOMS: atom_id res chain seq x y z
N MET A 1 -30.00 2.20 -20.65
CA MET A 1 -30.00 3.62 -20.91
C MET A 1 -28.57 4.10 -21.09
N GLU A 2 -28.37 4.73 -22.19
CA GLU A 2 -27.06 5.20 -22.59
C GLU A 2 -26.45 6.17 -21.59
N ARG A 3 -27.25 7.14 -21.17
CA ARG A 3 -26.81 8.10 -20.17
C ARG A 3 -26.47 7.43 -18.86
N GLN A 4 -27.23 6.42 -18.51
CA GLN A 4 -26.99 5.67 -17.29
C GLN A 4 -25.68 4.93 -17.35
N GLY A 5 -25.33 4.35 -18.49
CA GLY A 5 -24.04 3.69 -18.67
C GLY A 5 -22.90 4.66 -18.52
N ARG A 6 -23.03 5.86 -19.08
CA ARG A 6 -22.02 6.90 -18.99
C ARG A 6 -21.87 7.38 -17.54
N ASP A 7 -22.99 7.53 -16.84
CA ASP A 7 -22.97 7.91 -15.44
C ASP A 7 -22.31 6.83 -14.58
N MET A 8 -22.53 5.58 -14.94
CA MET A 8 -21.90 4.45 -14.26
C MET A 8 -20.38 4.48 -14.42
N ASP A 9 -19.90 4.76 -15.61
CA ASP A 9 -18.46 4.86 -15.85
C ASP A 9 -17.86 6.00 -15.03
N ARG A 10 -18.52 7.13 -15.00
CA ARG A 10 -18.08 8.27 -14.22
C ARG A 10 -18.08 7.95 -12.72
N PHE A 11 -19.13 7.29 -12.28
CA PHE A 11 -19.26 6.88 -10.89
C PHE A 11 -18.15 5.91 -10.51
N HIS A 12 -17.83 4.98 -11.42
CA HIS A 12 -16.77 4.02 -11.22
C HIS A 12 -15.41 4.71 -11.08
N GLU A 13 -15.15 5.71 -11.92
CA GLU A 13 -13.91 6.51 -11.82
C GLU A 13 -13.84 7.23 -10.47
N MET A 14 -14.94 7.79 -10.01
CA MET A 14 -14.99 8.48 -8.72
C MET A 14 -14.75 7.53 -7.56
N ASN A 15 -15.17 6.25 -7.71
CA ASN A 15 -14.97 5.26 -6.68
C ASN A 15 -13.53 4.81 -6.54
N LYS A 16 -12.67 5.18 -7.49
CA LYS A 16 -11.23 4.93 -7.38
C LYS A 16 -10.58 5.83 -6.34
N VAL A 17 -11.27 6.90 -5.95
CA VAL A 17 -10.80 7.77 -4.87
C VAL A 17 -11.79 7.65 -3.73
N LYS A 18 -11.36 7.01 -2.65
CA LYS A 18 -12.16 6.85 -1.46
C LYS A 18 -11.68 7.83 -0.41
N VAL A 19 -12.62 8.42 0.34
CA VAL A 19 -12.28 9.38 1.39
C VAL A 19 -12.62 8.80 2.76
N GLU A 20 -11.62 8.65 3.60
CA GLU A 20 -11.74 8.16 4.97
C GLU A 20 -11.01 9.14 5.90
N ASN A 21 -11.37 10.40 5.81
CA ASN A 21 -10.60 11.49 6.41
C ASN A 21 -10.73 11.63 7.93
N LYS A 22 -11.42 10.70 8.59
CA LYS A 22 -11.54 10.70 10.05
C LYS A 22 -10.57 9.77 10.75
N ILE A 23 -9.81 8.99 10.00
CA ILE A 23 -8.87 8.03 10.56
C ILE A 23 -7.53 8.15 9.85
N SER A 24 -6.46 7.78 10.56
CA SER A 24 -5.11 7.80 10.00
C SER A 24 -4.92 6.66 8.99
N PRO A 25 -3.86 6.72 8.14
CA PRO A 25 -3.53 5.60 7.27
C PRO A 25 -3.32 4.31 8.05
N TYR A 26 -2.68 4.40 9.21
CA TYR A 26 -2.45 3.26 10.08
C TYR A 26 -3.78 2.60 10.48
N ARG A 27 -4.71 3.40 10.99
CA ARG A 27 -6.01 2.88 11.43
C ARG A 27 -6.81 2.31 10.27
N TYR A 28 -6.73 2.96 9.12
CA TYR A 28 -7.43 2.47 7.95
C TYR A 28 -6.97 1.05 7.58
N VAL A 29 -5.66 0.86 7.52
CA VAL A 29 -5.09 -0.41 7.07
C VAL A 29 -5.35 -1.53 8.07
N ILE A 30 -5.17 -1.27 9.38
CA ILE A 30 -5.38 -2.31 10.39
C ILE A 30 -6.85 -2.70 10.55
N SER A 31 -7.78 -1.86 10.08
CA SER A 31 -9.21 -2.12 10.20
C SER A 31 -9.86 -2.52 8.88
N THR A 32 -9.11 -2.59 7.79
CA THR A 32 -9.65 -2.93 6.47
C THR A 32 -9.39 -4.39 6.15
N GLU A 33 -10.46 -5.15 5.97
CA GLU A 33 -10.38 -6.60 5.77
C GLU A 33 -9.50 -6.97 4.59
N LEU A 34 -9.59 -6.25 3.49
CA LEU A 34 -8.81 -6.51 2.28
C LEU A 34 -7.29 -6.51 2.55
N TYR A 35 -6.84 -5.77 3.55
CA TYR A 35 -5.43 -5.61 3.90
C TYR A 35 -5.09 -6.21 5.26
N SER A 36 -5.84 -7.23 5.71
CA SER A 36 -5.69 -7.75 7.06
C SER A 36 -4.29 -8.29 7.34
N ARG A 37 -3.67 -8.94 6.37
CA ARG A 37 -2.31 -9.50 6.54
C ARG A 37 -1.26 -8.40 6.61
N PHE A 38 -1.32 -7.43 5.69
CA PHE A 38 -0.44 -6.29 5.74
C PHE A 38 -0.65 -5.48 7.02
N GLY A 39 -1.91 -5.32 7.42
CA GLY A 39 -2.26 -4.63 8.66
C GLY A 39 -1.63 -5.25 9.89
N GLN A 40 -1.59 -6.58 9.95
CA GLN A 40 -0.92 -7.28 11.06
C GLN A 40 0.58 -6.99 11.08
N LEU A 41 1.21 -6.94 9.92
CA LEU A 41 2.65 -6.61 9.83
C LEU A 41 2.90 -5.16 10.21
N VAL A 42 2.07 -4.24 9.75
CA VAL A 42 2.16 -2.82 10.12
C VAL A 42 2.02 -2.66 11.63
N LYS A 43 1.03 -3.33 12.21
CA LYS A 43 0.79 -3.26 13.65
C LYS A 43 1.98 -3.81 14.45
N ALA A 44 2.62 -4.85 13.94
CA ALA A 44 3.77 -5.47 14.60
C ALA A 44 5.08 -4.70 14.36
N SER A 45 5.11 -3.79 13.38
CA SER A 45 6.33 -3.05 13.04
C SER A 45 6.63 -1.96 14.05
N SER A 46 7.90 -1.59 14.14
CA SER A 46 8.31 -0.44 14.93
C SER A 46 7.96 0.88 14.23
N LEU A 47 7.48 0.80 12.98
CA LEU A 47 7.13 1.97 12.17
C LEU A 47 5.68 2.41 12.38
N SER A 48 4.91 1.71 13.19
CA SER A 48 3.49 1.98 13.38
C SER A 48 3.23 3.43 13.80
N ARG A 49 4.03 3.97 14.70
CA ARG A 49 3.88 5.35 15.16
C ARG A 49 4.16 6.36 14.04
N THR A 50 5.21 6.11 13.25
CA THR A 50 5.54 6.97 12.11
C THR A 50 4.40 6.99 11.11
N ILE A 51 3.84 5.83 10.81
CA ILE A 51 2.73 5.69 9.88
C ILE A 51 1.48 6.40 10.43
N HIS A 52 1.21 6.23 11.72
CA HIS A 52 0.07 6.88 12.36
C HIS A 52 0.19 8.40 12.37
N SER A 53 1.42 8.92 12.48
CA SER A 53 1.68 10.35 12.45
C SER A 53 1.36 10.98 11.09
N GLY A 54 1.34 10.17 10.03
CA GLY A 54 0.92 10.63 8.72
C GLY A 54 2.04 11.19 7.87
N GLY A 55 1.64 11.89 6.79
CA GLY A 55 2.60 12.39 5.81
C GLY A 55 3.19 11.30 4.93
N VAL A 56 2.51 10.14 4.85
CA VAL A 56 3.01 8.98 4.13
C VAL A 56 1.97 8.46 3.14
N THR A 57 2.43 7.64 2.20
CA THR A 57 1.58 6.83 1.35
C THR A 57 1.91 5.39 1.63
N LEU A 58 0.90 4.61 2.04
CA LEU A 58 1.06 3.18 2.25
C LEU A 58 0.72 2.45 0.95
N LEU A 59 1.66 1.64 0.48
CA LEU A 59 1.39 0.72 -0.62
C LEU A 59 1.01 -0.61 0.01
N CYS A 60 -0.29 -0.91 0.01
CA CYS A 60 -0.84 -2.01 0.80
C CYS A 60 -1.12 -3.24 -0.05
N PRO A 61 -0.30 -4.30 0.05
CA PRO A 61 -0.62 -5.55 -0.62
C PRO A 61 -1.92 -6.12 -0.06
N THR A 62 -2.79 -6.57 -0.95
CA THR A 62 -4.01 -7.26 -0.55
C THR A 62 -3.65 -8.60 0.10
N ASP A 63 -4.59 -9.19 0.82
CA ASP A 63 -4.36 -10.50 1.45
C ASP A 63 -3.93 -11.56 0.42
N ASP A 64 -4.50 -11.51 -0.78
CA ASP A 64 -4.16 -12.46 -1.83
C ASP A 64 -2.70 -12.35 -2.28
N ALA A 65 -2.10 -11.17 -2.15
CA ALA A 65 -0.70 -10.96 -2.51
C ALA A 65 0.25 -11.81 -1.65
N PHE A 66 -0.20 -12.25 -0.48
CA PHE A 66 0.61 -13.06 0.44
C PHE A 66 0.51 -14.56 0.20
N GLU A 67 -0.32 -14.99 -0.76
CA GLU A 67 -0.52 -16.43 -0.99
C GLU A 67 0.78 -17.16 -1.29
N ASN A 68 1.69 -16.52 -2.01
CA ASN A 68 2.96 -17.12 -2.39
C ASN A 68 4.11 -16.73 -1.46
N TRP A 69 3.82 -16.06 -0.35
CA TRP A 69 4.83 -15.66 0.62
C TRP A 69 4.31 -15.96 2.03
N THR A 70 4.32 -17.23 2.39
CA THR A 70 3.79 -17.71 3.67
C THR A 70 4.64 -17.32 4.90
N PRO A 71 5.95 -17.00 4.79
CA PRO A 71 6.74 -16.63 5.97
C PRO A 71 6.24 -15.41 6.74
N TRP A 72 5.34 -14.59 6.16
CA TRP A 72 4.85 -13.38 6.82
C TRP A 72 4.29 -13.64 8.23
N LEU A 73 3.55 -14.73 8.38
CA LEU A 73 2.94 -15.06 9.66
C LEU A 73 4.01 -15.49 10.68
N GLN A 74 5.02 -16.22 10.21
CA GLN A 74 6.10 -16.68 11.06
C GLN A 74 6.93 -15.50 11.58
N LEU A 75 7.12 -14.48 10.76
CA LEU A 75 7.82 -13.27 11.19
C LEU A 75 7.14 -12.64 12.41
N ILE A 76 5.81 -12.59 12.38
CA ILE A 76 5.04 -12.04 13.50
C ILE A 76 5.14 -12.95 14.71
N LYS A 77 4.95 -14.25 14.53
CA LYS A 77 4.97 -15.22 15.63
C LYS A 77 6.32 -15.26 16.33
N GLU A 78 7.40 -15.13 15.59
CA GLU A 78 8.75 -15.19 16.13
C GLU A 78 9.31 -13.83 16.52
N GLY A 79 8.54 -12.76 16.29
CA GLY A 79 8.98 -11.41 16.64
C GLY A 79 10.21 -10.96 15.86
N LYS A 80 10.29 -11.30 14.59
CA LYS A 80 11.41 -10.93 13.72
C LYS A 80 11.33 -9.46 13.34
N GLN A 81 11.68 -8.60 14.28
CA GLN A 81 11.46 -7.15 14.16
C GLN A 81 12.16 -6.54 12.96
N TYR A 82 13.41 -6.92 12.71
CA TYR A 82 14.16 -6.36 11.59
C TYR A 82 13.47 -6.68 10.25
N GLU A 83 13.07 -7.94 10.07
CA GLU A 83 12.44 -8.37 8.82
C GLU A 83 11.05 -7.76 8.65
N ILE A 84 10.30 -7.62 9.74
CA ILE A 84 8.99 -6.97 9.73
C ILE A 84 9.15 -5.51 9.30
N ASP A 85 10.07 -4.78 9.92
CA ASP A 85 10.31 -3.37 9.62
C ASP A 85 10.84 -3.19 8.20
N ASP A 86 11.71 -4.09 7.76
CA ASP A 86 12.24 -4.06 6.40
C ASP A 86 11.12 -4.25 5.38
N PHE A 87 10.24 -5.22 5.62
CA PHE A 87 9.10 -5.46 4.74
C PHE A 87 8.17 -4.23 4.71
N VAL A 88 7.75 -3.76 5.87
CA VAL A 88 6.80 -2.65 5.96
C VAL A 88 7.41 -1.37 5.39
N GLY A 89 8.66 -1.06 5.76
CA GLY A 89 9.33 0.16 5.32
C GLY A 89 9.48 0.24 3.80
N ASN A 90 9.64 -0.90 3.14
CA ASN A 90 9.71 -0.95 1.69
C ASN A 90 8.37 -0.76 1.00
N HIS A 91 7.28 -0.73 1.76
CA HIS A 91 5.93 -0.49 1.26
C HIS A 91 5.38 0.87 1.71
N VAL A 92 6.23 1.74 2.26
CA VAL A 92 5.83 3.07 2.71
C VAL A 92 6.64 4.13 1.99
N ILE A 93 5.97 5.10 1.39
CA ILE A 93 6.60 6.27 0.78
C ILE A 93 6.45 7.43 1.76
N PRO A 94 7.56 8.10 2.17
CA PRO A 94 7.50 9.16 3.17
C PRO A 94 7.02 10.50 2.60
N MET A 95 5.97 10.46 1.81
CA MET A 95 5.25 11.64 1.33
C MET A 95 3.86 11.21 0.90
N THR A 96 2.91 12.13 0.97
CA THR A 96 1.52 11.86 0.61
C THR A 96 1.34 12.00 -0.90
N LEU A 97 1.04 10.89 -1.57
CA LEU A 97 0.89 10.82 -3.01
C LEU A 97 -0.50 10.34 -3.39
N THR A 98 -1.08 10.96 -4.41
CA THR A 98 -2.26 10.40 -5.08
C THR A 98 -1.82 9.29 -6.02
N TYR A 99 -2.78 8.56 -6.56
CA TYR A 99 -2.48 7.56 -7.58
C TYR A 99 -1.79 8.22 -8.79
N ASP A 100 -2.26 9.40 -9.20
CA ASP A 100 -1.65 10.13 -10.31
C ASP A 100 -0.23 10.60 -9.98
N ASP A 101 -0.01 11.05 -8.74
CA ASP A 101 1.35 11.43 -8.30
C ASP A 101 2.30 10.24 -8.36
N LEU A 102 1.83 9.06 -7.96
CA LEU A 102 2.64 7.86 -8.02
C LEU A 102 3.09 7.58 -9.45
N LYS A 103 2.17 7.70 -10.41
CA LYS A 103 2.46 7.44 -11.81
C LYS A 103 3.35 8.48 -12.47
N SER A 104 3.43 9.67 -11.90
CA SER A 104 4.07 10.83 -12.55
C SER A 104 5.58 10.77 -12.55
N LYS A 105 6.18 9.87 -11.79
CA LYS A 105 7.63 9.71 -11.72
C LYS A 105 8.02 8.26 -11.91
N ASP A 106 9.22 8.04 -12.41
CA ASP A 106 9.75 6.69 -12.63
C ASP A 106 10.19 6.02 -11.33
N THR A 107 10.49 6.80 -10.29
CA THR A 107 10.97 6.26 -9.02
C THR A 107 10.42 7.03 -7.84
N HIS A 108 10.31 6.34 -6.71
CA HIS A 108 9.97 6.96 -5.42
C HIS A 108 10.81 6.32 -4.32
N ALA A 109 11.30 7.15 -3.41
CA ALA A 109 12.04 6.64 -2.26
C ALA A 109 11.08 6.03 -1.24
N THR A 110 11.50 4.95 -0.58
CA THR A 110 10.72 4.32 0.48
C THR A 110 11.24 4.76 1.85
N LEU A 111 10.45 4.50 2.87
CA LEU A 111 10.84 4.76 4.26
C LEU A 111 12.05 3.91 4.67
N ALA A 112 12.25 2.76 4.04
CA ALA A 112 13.40 1.90 4.29
C ALA A 112 14.68 2.41 3.61
N GLY A 113 14.59 3.48 2.83
CA GLY A 113 15.76 4.03 2.12
C GLY A 113 16.03 3.39 0.77
N THR A 114 15.15 2.53 0.31
CA THR A 114 15.25 1.91 -1.01
C THR A 114 14.48 2.72 -2.05
N THR A 115 14.55 2.31 -3.30
CA THR A 115 13.87 2.98 -4.40
C THR A 115 12.84 2.05 -5.03
N LEU A 116 11.61 2.52 -5.16
CA LEU A 116 10.56 1.83 -5.91
C LEU A 116 10.64 2.28 -7.37
N GLU A 117 10.64 1.31 -8.27
CA GLU A 117 10.63 1.59 -9.70
C GLU A 117 9.21 1.49 -10.23
N ILE A 118 8.73 2.57 -10.83
CA ILE A 118 7.37 2.66 -11.33
C ILE A 118 7.37 2.46 -12.83
N SER A 119 6.50 1.58 -13.31
CA SER A 119 6.26 1.40 -14.73
C SER A 119 4.79 1.64 -15.02
N THR A 120 4.51 2.25 -16.18
CA THR A 120 3.15 2.48 -16.63
C THR A 120 2.82 1.72 -17.90
N ARG A 121 3.71 0.83 -18.33
CA ARG A 121 3.50 0.01 -19.53
C ARG A 121 2.57 -1.15 -19.21
N GLY A 122 1.42 -1.18 -19.89
CA GLY A 122 0.45 -2.27 -19.68
C GLY A 122 -0.20 -2.27 -18.30
N GLY A 123 -0.26 -1.09 -17.67
CA GLY A 123 -0.77 -0.92 -16.32
C GLY A 123 0.31 -0.36 -15.43
N VAL A 124 -0.05 0.03 -14.22
CA VAL A 124 0.91 0.63 -13.28
C VAL A 124 1.47 -0.45 -12.38
N THR A 125 2.80 -0.50 -12.27
CA THR A 125 3.48 -1.40 -11.34
C THR A 125 4.50 -0.63 -10.50
N ALA A 126 4.74 -1.13 -9.30
CA ALA A 126 5.79 -0.63 -8.41
C ALA A 126 6.67 -1.83 -8.07
N ASN A 127 7.93 -1.81 -8.51
CA ASN A 127 8.84 -2.95 -8.42
C ASN A 127 8.18 -4.22 -8.97
N GLU A 128 7.50 -4.09 -10.12
CA GLU A 128 6.78 -5.17 -10.80
C GLU A 128 5.49 -5.62 -10.11
N ALA A 129 5.18 -5.10 -8.92
CA ALA A 129 3.91 -5.38 -8.27
C ALA A 129 2.81 -4.53 -8.88
N ARG A 130 1.70 -5.15 -9.27
CA ARG A 130 0.59 -4.43 -9.87
C ARG A 130 -0.05 -3.49 -8.87
N VAL A 131 -0.17 -2.22 -9.25
CA VAL A 131 -0.80 -1.19 -8.44
C VAL A 131 -2.28 -1.12 -8.80
N ARG A 132 -3.14 -1.20 -7.79
CA ARG A 132 -4.58 -1.04 -7.97
C ARG A 132 -4.86 0.43 -8.25
N SER A 133 -5.78 0.70 -9.18
CA SER A 133 -6.08 2.08 -9.56
C SER A 133 -6.78 2.81 -8.42
N GLY A 134 -6.46 4.11 -8.29
CA GLY A 134 -7.05 4.96 -7.29
C GLY A 134 -6.27 5.01 -6.00
N HIS A 135 -6.82 5.69 -5.02
CA HIS A 135 -6.19 5.82 -3.70
C HIS A 135 -7.26 6.11 -2.65
N VAL A 136 -6.89 5.93 -1.39
CA VAL A 136 -7.76 6.25 -0.26
C VAL A 136 -7.15 7.48 0.43
N ILE A 137 -7.94 8.53 0.59
CA ILE A 137 -7.55 9.73 1.31
C ILE A 137 -7.92 9.51 2.78
N THR A 138 -6.91 9.46 3.64
CA THR A 138 -7.12 9.34 5.08
C THR A 138 -6.90 10.71 5.73
N GLU A 139 -7.00 10.76 7.06
CA GLU A 139 -6.86 12.00 7.79
C GLU A 139 -5.56 12.76 7.47
N ASN A 140 -4.46 12.03 7.35
CA ASN A 140 -3.15 12.65 7.22
C ASN A 140 -2.18 11.88 6.32
N GLY A 141 -2.70 11.10 5.38
CA GLY A 141 -1.88 10.36 4.42
C GLY A 141 -2.77 9.62 3.44
N HIS A 142 -2.17 8.87 2.53
CA HIS A 142 -2.92 8.13 1.51
C HIS A 142 -2.60 6.64 1.55
N VAL A 143 -3.52 5.84 1.03
CA VAL A 143 -3.35 4.39 0.89
C VAL A 143 -3.60 4.01 -0.56
N ILE A 144 -2.69 3.23 -1.12
CA ILE A 144 -2.79 2.70 -2.48
C ILE A 144 -2.61 1.19 -2.39
N GLY A 145 -3.52 0.44 -3.00
CA GLY A 145 -3.49 -1.01 -2.95
C GLY A 145 -2.56 -1.62 -3.97
N LEU A 146 -2.00 -2.77 -3.64
CA LEU A 146 -1.18 -3.58 -4.54
C LEU A 146 -1.79 -4.98 -4.64
N ASP A 147 -1.72 -5.57 -5.83
CA ASP A 147 -2.14 -6.96 -6.01
C ASP A 147 -1.02 -7.94 -5.75
N ASP A 148 0.22 -7.46 -5.65
CA ASP A 148 1.41 -8.27 -5.40
C ASP A 148 2.27 -7.60 -4.34
N LEU A 149 3.28 -8.32 -3.83
CA LEU A 149 4.26 -7.73 -2.93
C LEU A 149 5.29 -6.95 -3.73
N ALA A 150 5.55 -5.70 -3.33
CA ALA A 150 6.57 -4.88 -3.98
C ALA A 150 7.98 -5.19 -3.46
N TYR A 151 8.08 -5.93 -2.36
CA TYR A 151 9.35 -6.25 -1.74
C TYR A 151 9.19 -7.46 -0.83
N VAL A 152 10.22 -8.29 -0.77
CA VAL A 152 10.30 -9.40 0.18
C VAL A 152 11.70 -9.33 0.80
N PRO A 153 11.83 -9.43 2.13
CA PRO A 153 13.16 -9.40 2.77
C PRO A 153 14.10 -10.42 2.14
N GLN A 154 15.32 -9.99 1.85
CA GLN A 154 16.28 -10.79 1.09
C GLN A 154 16.54 -12.16 1.71
N ALA A 155 16.60 -12.23 3.03
CA ALA A 155 16.83 -13.49 3.74
C ALA A 155 15.69 -14.50 3.57
N LEU A 156 14.55 -14.07 3.03
CA LEU A 156 13.35 -14.90 2.91
C LEU A 156 12.92 -15.12 1.46
N ARG A 157 13.74 -14.71 0.52
CA ARG A 157 13.45 -14.89 -0.91
C ARG A 157 13.70 -16.32 -1.38
#